data_4419b7cf9e1a3ba3c5b7dae966cad094
#
_entry.id   4419b7cf9e1a3ba3c5b7dae966cad094
#
_cell.length_a   1.000
_cell.length_b   1.000
_cell.length_c   1.000
_cell.angle_alpha   90.00
_cell.angle_beta   90.00
_cell.angle_gamma   90.00
#
_symmetry.space_group_name_H-M   'P 1'
#
loop_
_entity.id
_entity.type
_entity.pdbx_description
1 polymer ?
#
loop_
_entity_poly.entity_id
_entity_poly.type
_entity_poly.pdbx_seq_one_letter_code
_entity_poly.pdbx_strand_id
1 'polypeptide(L)'
;MTPQLPPVEEKFHLNSVRISGAVQRLWASGTDVLLRLSVHDGERVTLLLPNSSLDGRPLTLMKGDPISVAGYLIEMPYLETGRQFLEHLGREDLLADVPGLAQVVDKRMATCVVVQSLQIGEAIPTNEVVVEGIVARTWEKGEQRFARLAIYDRHTETDGEGRRGRPRRKAHYVSLHFPDGQVNGRKVTLKARDHLRVLGRLSERRYSESLGYFLMRAGGIGLLAEAPNSDSLRELRTQRVATYVVVESLLMFTK
;
A
#
# COMPACT_ATOMS: atom_id res chain seq x y z
N MET A 1 27.22 2.21 43.42
CA MET A 1 26.56 2.91 42.31
C MET A 1 26.76 2.05 41.07
N THR A 2 25.73 1.34 40.64
CA THR A 2 25.79 0.55 39.40
C THR A 2 25.61 1.53 38.22
N PRO A 3 26.52 1.56 37.24
CA PRO A 3 26.39 2.46 36.10
C PRO A 3 25.13 2.05 35.32
N GLN A 4 24.14 2.93 35.25
CA GLN A 4 23.02 2.79 34.34
C GLN A 4 23.58 2.91 32.92
N LEU A 5 23.49 1.83 32.16
CA LEU A 5 23.71 1.87 30.71
C LEU A 5 22.75 2.90 30.11
N PRO A 6 23.23 3.78 29.22
CA PRO A 6 22.36 4.70 28.51
C PRO A 6 21.25 3.91 27.80
N PRO A 7 20.03 4.46 27.73
CA PRO A 7 18.94 3.79 27.02
C PRO A 7 19.40 3.53 25.59
N VAL A 8 19.28 2.28 25.16
CA VAL A 8 19.51 1.90 23.77
C VAL A 8 18.50 2.72 22.96
N GLU A 9 18.97 3.73 22.22
CA GLU A 9 18.14 4.43 21.25
C GLU A 9 17.54 3.39 20.34
N GLU A 10 16.24 3.17 20.45
CA GLU A 10 15.50 2.28 19.57
C GLU A 10 15.65 2.83 18.15
N LYS A 11 16.43 2.13 17.34
CA LYS A 11 16.70 2.53 15.97
C LYS A 11 15.44 2.29 15.14
N PHE A 12 14.73 3.36 14.83
CA PHE A 12 13.59 3.31 13.93
C PHE A 12 14.07 3.18 12.49
N HIS A 13 13.30 2.45 11.69
CA HIS A 13 13.47 2.40 10.27
C HIS A 13 13.09 3.73 9.60
N LEU A 14 13.75 4.06 8.51
CA LEU A 14 13.35 5.20 7.67
C LEU A 14 12.07 4.88 6.91
N ASN A 15 11.19 5.87 6.83
CA ASN A 15 9.96 5.81 6.06
C ASN A 15 9.60 7.24 5.64
N SER A 16 10.04 7.64 4.47
CA SER A 16 9.89 9.00 3.96
C SER A 16 9.49 9.00 2.51
N VAL A 17 8.54 9.86 2.18
CA VAL A 17 8.05 10.09 0.81
C VAL A 17 8.06 11.58 0.53
N ARG A 18 8.53 11.95 -0.66
CA ARG A 18 8.35 13.28 -1.26
C ARG A 18 7.74 13.09 -2.63
N ILE A 19 6.61 13.72 -2.86
CA ILE A 19 5.88 13.56 -4.11
C ILE A 19 5.19 14.87 -4.51
N SER A 20 5.20 15.16 -5.79
CA SER A 20 4.48 16.31 -6.35
C SER A 20 3.64 15.88 -7.55
N GLY A 21 2.57 16.61 -7.80
CA GLY A 21 1.67 16.32 -8.91
C GLY A 21 0.41 17.16 -8.88
N ALA A 22 -0.56 16.81 -9.71
CA ALA A 22 -1.85 17.46 -9.79
C ALA A 22 -2.94 16.63 -9.10
N VAL A 23 -3.80 17.29 -8.34
CA VAL A 23 -4.97 16.67 -7.71
C VAL A 23 -5.92 16.13 -8.77
N GLN A 24 -6.22 14.85 -8.74
CA GLN A 24 -7.21 14.22 -9.62
C GLN A 24 -8.58 14.12 -8.99
N ARG A 25 -8.64 13.75 -7.72
CA ARG A 25 -9.88 13.49 -6.99
C ARG A 25 -9.65 13.59 -5.48
N LEU A 26 -10.67 14.08 -4.76
CA LEU A 26 -10.75 14.03 -3.29
C LEU A 26 -12.01 13.28 -2.89
N TRP A 27 -11.97 12.60 -1.75
CA TRP A 27 -13.15 11.98 -1.13
C TRP A 27 -12.94 11.81 0.38
N ALA A 28 -14.03 11.84 1.13
CA ALA A 28 -14.00 11.62 2.57
C ALA A 28 -13.76 10.12 2.90
N SER A 29 -13.01 9.87 3.97
CA SER A 29 -12.80 8.54 4.55
C SER A 29 -12.86 8.65 6.07
N GLY A 30 -14.05 8.50 6.63
CA GLY A 30 -14.27 8.79 8.05
C GLY A 30 -14.04 10.28 8.34
N THR A 31 -13.14 10.57 9.28
CA THR A 31 -12.72 11.94 9.61
C THR A 31 -11.62 12.48 8.70
N ASP A 32 -10.98 11.62 7.93
CA ASP A 32 -9.83 11.95 7.10
C ASP A 32 -10.26 12.22 5.65
N VAL A 33 -9.37 12.81 4.87
CA VAL A 33 -9.55 13.04 3.43
C VAL A 33 -8.57 12.17 2.67
N LEU A 34 -9.08 11.39 1.73
CA LEU A 34 -8.28 10.70 0.74
C LEU A 34 -8.18 11.55 -0.53
N LEU A 35 -7.01 11.58 -1.11
CA LEU A 35 -6.71 12.33 -2.31
C LEU A 35 -5.99 11.45 -3.32
N ARG A 36 -6.40 11.53 -4.58
CA ARG A 36 -5.71 10.91 -5.70
C ARG A 36 -4.85 11.96 -6.39
N LEU A 37 -3.55 11.71 -6.42
CA LEU A 37 -2.57 12.56 -7.07
C LEU A 37 -2.13 11.94 -8.40
N SER A 38 -2.08 12.73 -9.47
CA SER A 38 -1.39 12.37 -10.72
C SER A 38 0.03 12.91 -10.65
N VAL A 39 1.00 12.02 -10.68
CA VAL A 39 2.42 12.33 -10.61
C VAL A 39 2.98 12.53 -12.02
N HIS A 40 4.16 13.10 -12.14
CA HIS A 40 4.76 13.53 -13.40
C HIS A 40 4.78 12.46 -14.51
N ASP A 41 5.05 11.23 -14.18
CA ASP A 41 5.17 10.12 -15.16
C ASP A 41 3.83 9.47 -15.52
N GLY A 42 2.70 10.12 -15.25
CA GLY A 42 1.36 9.55 -15.43
C GLY A 42 0.98 8.53 -14.36
N GLU A 43 1.84 8.31 -13.39
CA GLU A 43 1.58 7.48 -12.23
C GLU A 43 0.53 8.13 -11.32
N ARG A 44 -0.15 7.32 -10.56
CA ARG A 44 -1.19 7.78 -9.63
C ARG A 44 -0.87 7.29 -8.24
N VAL A 45 -1.02 8.16 -7.25
CA VAL A 45 -0.75 7.83 -5.86
C VAL A 45 -1.94 8.26 -5.00
N THR A 46 -2.29 7.41 -4.04
CA THR A 46 -3.30 7.74 -3.04
C THR A 46 -2.61 8.33 -1.82
N LEU A 47 -3.07 9.51 -1.42
CA LEU A 47 -2.61 10.21 -0.23
C LEU A 47 -3.74 10.16 0.81
N LEU A 48 -3.36 10.01 2.07
CA LEU A 48 -4.22 10.17 3.23
C LEU A 48 -3.85 11.49 3.91
N LEU A 49 -4.79 12.40 3.99
CA LEU A 49 -4.66 13.64 4.75
C LEU A 49 -5.41 13.46 6.08
N PRO A 50 -4.70 13.23 7.18
CA PRO A 50 -5.32 13.16 8.49
C PRO A 50 -5.96 14.49 8.85
N ASN A 51 -7.13 14.46 9.46
CA ASN A 51 -7.81 15.68 9.89
C ASN A 51 -6.94 16.55 10.82
N SER A 52 -6.11 15.91 11.64
CA SER A 52 -5.13 16.58 12.50
C SER A 52 -4.05 17.37 11.75
N SER A 53 -3.75 16.99 10.50
CA SER A 53 -2.74 17.69 9.67
C SER A 53 -3.27 18.97 9.04
N LEU A 54 -4.58 19.20 9.12
CA LEU A 54 -5.24 20.37 8.52
C LEU A 54 -5.38 21.54 9.52
N ASP A 55 -4.93 21.39 10.76
CA ASP A 55 -5.03 22.40 11.84
C ASP A 55 -6.43 23.05 11.95
N GLY A 56 -7.50 22.27 11.67
CA GLY A 56 -8.86 22.75 11.64
C GLY A 56 -9.19 23.73 10.50
N ARG A 57 -8.26 23.94 9.56
CA ARG A 57 -8.50 24.78 8.38
C ARG A 57 -9.20 23.97 7.29
N PRO A 58 -10.24 24.49 6.66
CA PRO A 58 -10.86 23.82 5.53
C PRO A 58 -9.84 23.69 4.39
N LEU A 59 -9.63 22.47 3.95
CA LEU A 59 -8.76 22.19 2.81
C LEU A 59 -9.48 22.64 1.52
N THR A 60 -9.00 23.70 0.90
CA THR A 60 -9.56 24.23 -0.36
C THR A 60 -8.77 23.71 -1.55
N LEU A 61 -8.72 22.38 -1.71
CA LEU A 61 -8.10 21.77 -2.89
C LEU A 61 -9.16 21.45 -3.94
N MET A 62 -8.83 21.75 -5.19
CA MET A 62 -9.65 21.44 -6.35
C MET A 62 -8.91 20.48 -7.29
N LYS A 63 -9.68 19.82 -8.14
CA LYS A 63 -9.10 19.03 -9.23
C LYS A 63 -8.23 19.90 -10.13
N GLY A 64 -7.02 19.47 -10.39
CA GLY A 64 -6.03 20.18 -11.19
C GLY A 64 -5.00 20.96 -10.38
N ASP A 65 -5.26 21.23 -9.10
CA ASP A 65 -4.32 21.96 -8.25
C ASP A 65 -2.97 21.24 -8.19
N PRO A 66 -1.87 21.95 -8.47
CA PRO A 66 -0.53 21.42 -8.27
C PRO A 66 -0.21 21.43 -6.78
N ILE A 67 0.29 20.31 -6.28
CA ILE A 67 0.70 20.17 -4.88
C ILE A 67 2.03 19.43 -4.73
N SER A 68 2.75 19.75 -3.67
CA SER A 68 3.88 18.98 -3.15
C SER A 68 3.56 18.45 -1.77
N VAL A 69 3.95 17.22 -1.53
CA VAL A 69 3.67 16.49 -0.29
C VAL A 69 4.94 15.87 0.24
N ALA A 70 5.15 15.97 1.56
CA ALA A 70 6.05 15.10 2.28
C ALA A 70 5.26 14.29 3.32
N GLY A 71 5.66 13.03 3.50
CA GLY A 71 4.96 12.10 4.37
C GLY A 71 5.65 10.75 4.51
N TYR A 72 4.88 9.72 4.82
CA TYR A 72 5.36 8.36 4.99
C TYR A 72 4.35 7.32 4.48
N LEU A 73 4.80 6.11 4.19
CA LEU A 73 3.97 5.03 3.69
C LEU A 73 3.31 4.25 4.82
N ILE A 74 2.04 3.92 4.61
CA ILE A 74 1.33 2.93 5.44
C ILE A 74 0.58 1.93 4.56
N GLU A 75 0.20 0.80 5.14
CA GLU A 75 -0.88 -0.03 4.64
C GLU A 75 -2.18 0.29 5.39
N MET A 76 -3.16 0.74 4.65
CA MET A 76 -4.50 1.02 5.17
C MET A 76 -5.44 -0.13 4.81
N PRO A 77 -6.11 -0.76 5.80
CA PRO A 77 -7.12 -1.76 5.52
C PRO A 77 -8.38 -1.10 4.95
N TYR A 78 -8.99 -1.78 3.99
CA TYR A 78 -10.33 -1.46 3.52
C TYR A 78 -11.12 -2.73 3.28
N LEU A 79 -12.45 -2.61 3.30
CA LEU A 79 -13.35 -3.71 3.05
C LEU A 79 -13.91 -3.59 1.64
N GLU A 80 -13.89 -4.66 0.90
CA GLU A 80 -14.54 -4.76 -0.40
C GLU A 80 -15.63 -5.82 -0.34
N THR A 81 -16.84 -5.43 -0.67
CA THR A 81 -17.97 -6.36 -0.75
C THR A 81 -18.01 -7.05 -2.11
N GLY A 82 -18.67 -8.23 -2.18
CA GLY A 82 -18.92 -8.90 -3.44
C GLY A 82 -19.71 -8.05 -4.42
N ARG A 83 -20.65 -7.22 -3.92
CA ARG A 83 -21.34 -6.22 -4.75
C ARG A 83 -20.36 -5.26 -5.41
N GLN A 84 -19.45 -4.64 -4.66
CA GLN A 84 -18.45 -3.73 -5.21
C GLN A 84 -17.51 -4.42 -6.20
N PHE A 85 -17.17 -5.69 -5.96
CA PHE A 85 -16.41 -6.47 -6.93
C PHE A 85 -17.15 -6.63 -8.25
N LEU A 86 -18.44 -6.95 -8.20
CA LEU A 86 -19.29 -7.12 -9.40
C LEU A 86 -19.54 -5.78 -10.12
N GLU A 87 -19.71 -4.68 -9.40
CA GLU A 87 -19.77 -3.32 -9.96
C GLU A 87 -18.52 -3.00 -10.78
N HIS A 88 -17.33 -3.28 -10.23
CA HIS A 88 -16.07 -3.12 -10.96
C HIS A 88 -15.93 -4.04 -12.17
N LEU A 89 -16.62 -5.17 -12.15
CA LEU A 89 -16.67 -6.12 -13.24
C LEU A 89 -17.70 -5.74 -14.31
N GLY A 90 -18.67 -4.86 -13.97
CA GLY A 90 -19.84 -4.55 -14.81
C GLY A 90 -20.85 -5.70 -14.89
N ARG A 91 -20.93 -6.54 -13.85
CA ARG A 91 -21.75 -7.75 -13.80
C ARG A 91 -22.61 -7.83 -12.55
N GLU A 92 -23.28 -6.73 -12.21
CA GLU A 92 -24.21 -6.67 -11.08
C GLU A 92 -25.43 -7.58 -11.27
N ASP A 93 -25.72 -7.97 -12.52
CA ASP A 93 -26.74 -8.95 -12.89
C ASP A 93 -26.59 -10.28 -12.12
N LEU A 94 -25.35 -10.68 -11.83
CA LEU A 94 -25.04 -11.92 -11.10
C LEU A 94 -25.53 -11.94 -9.65
N LEU A 95 -25.91 -10.80 -9.08
CA LEU A 95 -26.50 -10.76 -7.74
C LEU A 95 -27.88 -11.40 -7.69
N ALA A 96 -28.60 -11.45 -8.81
CA ALA A 96 -29.87 -12.15 -8.91
C ALA A 96 -29.68 -13.68 -8.91
N ASP A 97 -28.63 -14.16 -9.60
CA ASP A 97 -28.35 -15.60 -9.72
C ASP A 97 -27.70 -16.17 -8.47
N VAL A 98 -26.88 -15.36 -7.78
CA VAL A 98 -26.13 -15.76 -6.57
C VAL A 98 -26.28 -14.68 -5.50
N PRO A 99 -27.43 -14.59 -4.80
CA PRO A 99 -27.73 -13.50 -3.85
C PRO A 99 -26.71 -13.38 -2.71
N GLY A 100 -26.11 -14.48 -2.29
CA GLY A 100 -25.08 -14.52 -1.25
C GLY A 100 -23.81 -13.73 -1.58
N LEU A 101 -23.53 -13.44 -2.86
CA LEU A 101 -22.34 -12.68 -3.27
C LEU A 101 -22.31 -11.27 -2.68
N ALA A 102 -23.47 -10.63 -2.51
CA ALA A 102 -23.56 -9.27 -1.98
C ALA A 102 -22.98 -9.14 -0.56
N GLN A 103 -23.12 -10.19 0.25
CA GLN A 103 -22.71 -10.23 1.66
C GLN A 103 -21.26 -10.64 1.86
N VAL A 104 -20.61 -11.19 0.84
CA VAL A 104 -19.18 -11.56 0.94
C VAL A 104 -18.35 -10.30 1.12
N VAL A 105 -17.44 -10.32 2.10
CA VAL A 105 -16.56 -9.20 2.41
C VAL A 105 -15.11 -9.68 2.43
N ASP A 106 -14.28 -9.08 1.60
CA ASP A 106 -12.83 -9.29 1.59
C ASP A 106 -12.11 -8.12 2.28
N LYS A 107 -11.26 -8.43 3.25
CA LYS A 107 -10.40 -7.43 3.89
C LYS A 107 -9.13 -7.26 3.08
N ARG A 108 -8.97 -6.10 2.50
CA ARG A 108 -7.84 -5.74 1.65
C ARG A 108 -6.93 -4.72 2.31
N MET A 109 -5.74 -4.59 1.75
CA MET A 109 -4.76 -3.59 2.16
C MET A 109 -4.39 -2.73 0.95
N ALA A 110 -4.38 -1.42 1.14
CA ALA A 110 -3.91 -0.45 0.15
C ALA A 110 -2.71 0.31 0.71
N THR A 111 -1.65 0.42 -0.07
CA THR A 111 -0.54 1.31 0.27
C THR A 111 -0.94 2.75 -0.03
N CYS A 112 -0.81 3.63 0.94
CA CYS A 112 -1.03 5.06 0.77
C CYS A 112 0.07 5.87 1.47
N VAL A 113 0.17 7.14 1.09
CA VAL A 113 1.08 8.11 1.72
C VAL A 113 0.27 8.91 2.74
N VAL A 114 0.65 8.84 4.00
CA VAL A 114 0.13 9.74 5.04
C VAL A 114 0.84 11.07 4.91
N VAL A 115 0.08 12.13 4.69
CA VAL A 115 0.60 13.48 4.49
C VAL A 115 0.98 14.09 5.84
N GLN A 116 2.24 14.51 5.97
CA GLN A 116 2.74 15.28 7.12
C GLN A 116 2.84 16.77 6.81
N SER A 117 3.18 17.09 5.56
CA SER A 117 3.18 18.47 5.07
C SER A 117 2.68 18.53 3.64
N LEU A 118 1.97 19.59 3.31
CA LEU A 118 1.40 19.86 2.00
C LEU A 118 1.63 21.32 1.64
N GLN A 119 2.09 21.54 0.42
CA GLN A 119 2.24 22.86 -0.19
C GLN A 119 1.42 22.89 -1.48
N ILE A 120 0.66 23.97 -1.68
CA ILE A 120 -0.12 24.20 -2.89
C ILE A 120 0.66 25.18 -3.77
N GLY A 121 0.76 24.89 -5.05
CA GLY A 121 1.47 25.69 -6.03
C GLY A 121 2.43 24.87 -6.88
N GLU A 122 3.07 25.54 -7.84
CA GLU A 122 4.05 24.90 -8.72
C GLU A 122 5.19 24.29 -7.89
N ALA A 123 5.55 23.07 -8.24
CA ALA A 123 6.58 22.31 -7.58
C ALA A 123 7.47 21.60 -8.61
N ILE A 124 8.72 21.41 -8.24
CA ILE A 124 9.62 20.56 -9.00
C ILE A 124 9.04 19.15 -9.04
N PRO A 125 8.88 18.53 -10.22
CA PRO A 125 8.42 17.17 -10.33
C PRO A 125 9.25 16.23 -9.45
N THR A 126 8.59 15.60 -8.48
CA THR A 126 9.23 14.76 -7.48
C THR A 126 8.39 13.52 -7.25
N ASN A 127 9.05 12.36 -7.22
CA ASN A 127 8.45 11.10 -6.79
C ASN A 127 9.57 10.26 -6.16
N GLU A 128 9.86 10.56 -4.91
CA GLU A 128 10.98 9.97 -4.18
C GLU A 128 10.48 9.26 -2.93
N VAL A 129 10.95 8.05 -2.73
CA VAL A 129 10.68 7.21 -1.57
C VAL A 129 11.98 6.71 -0.99
N VAL A 130 12.17 6.90 0.31
CA VAL A 130 13.24 6.27 1.08
C VAL A 130 12.62 5.42 2.17
N VAL A 131 12.80 4.12 2.09
CA VAL A 131 12.30 3.18 3.11
C VAL A 131 13.41 2.25 3.59
N GLU A 132 13.39 1.97 4.88
CA GLU A 132 14.26 0.98 5.52
C GLU A 132 13.40 -0.05 6.23
N GLY A 133 13.81 -1.31 6.21
CA GLY A 133 13.04 -2.36 6.86
C GLY A 133 13.61 -3.75 6.67
N ILE A 134 12.85 -4.72 7.11
CA ILE A 134 13.22 -6.14 7.08
C ILE A 134 12.37 -6.86 6.03
N VAL A 135 13.00 -7.62 5.15
CA VAL A 135 12.30 -8.43 4.15
C VAL A 135 11.45 -9.49 4.86
N ALA A 136 10.13 -9.36 4.70
CA ALA A 136 9.16 -10.32 5.23
C ALA A 136 9.01 -11.53 4.29
N ARG A 137 8.95 -11.28 2.98
CA ARG A 137 8.86 -12.30 1.93
C ARG A 137 9.33 -11.77 0.59
N THR A 138 9.66 -12.68 -0.32
CA THR A 138 9.97 -12.40 -1.73
C THR A 138 9.10 -13.25 -2.64
N TRP A 139 8.83 -12.80 -3.86
CA TRP A 139 8.19 -13.59 -4.92
C TRP A 139 8.64 -13.10 -6.29
N GLU A 140 8.42 -13.94 -7.29
CA GLU A 140 8.74 -13.65 -8.69
C GLU A 140 7.46 -13.76 -9.54
N LYS A 141 7.39 -12.97 -10.59
CA LYS A 141 6.35 -13.05 -11.61
C LYS A 141 6.97 -12.77 -12.99
N GLY A 142 7.22 -13.83 -13.74
CA GLY A 142 8.09 -13.76 -14.92
C GLY A 142 9.51 -13.35 -14.51
N GLU A 143 10.09 -12.41 -15.23
CA GLU A 143 11.44 -11.89 -14.93
C GLU A 143 11.45 -10.85 -13.79
N GLN A 144 10.29 -10.42 -13.35
CA GLN A 144 10.17 -9.39 -12.32
C GLN A 144 10.24 -9.99 -10.92
N ARG A 145 10.96 -9.30 -10.04
CA ARG A 145 11.08 -9.65 -8.63
C ARG A 145 10.37 -8.66 -7.75
N PHE A 146 9.87 -9.18 -6.67
CA PHE A 146 9.15 -8.41 -5.66
C PHE A 146 9.63 -8.81 -4.27
N ALA A 147 9.54 -7.87 -3.35
CA ALA A 147 9.71 -8.14 -1.93
C ALA A 147 8.65 -7.38 -1.13
N ARG A 148 8.30 -7.93 0.02
CA ARG A 148 7.49 -7.24 1.03
C ARG A 148 8.40 -6.85 2.17
N LEU A 149 8.49 -5.57 2.43
CA LEU A 149 9.32 -4.98 3.47
C LEU A 149 8.46 -4.65 4.69
N ALA A 150 8.88 -5.14 5.86
CA ALA A 150 8.30 -4.77 7.15
C ALA A 150 9.07 -3.57 7.71
N ILE A 151 8.38 -2.46 7.93
CA ILE A 151 8.93 -1.19 8.41
C ILE A 151 8.44 -0.96 9.83
N TYR A 152 9.37 -0.76 10.77
CA TYR A 152 9.12 -0.41 12.16
C TYR A 152 9.61 1.01 12.39
N ASP A 153 8.81 1.99 12.04
CA ASP A 153 9.14 3.40 12.20
C ASP A 153 8.46 4.01 13.45
N ARG A 154 8.67 5.31 13.67
CA ARG A 154 8.05 6.04 14.78
C ARG A 154 6.52 6.16 14.69
N HIS A 155 5.94 5.89 13.52
CA HIS A 155 4.50 5.93 13.27
C HIS A 155 3.84 4.56 13.45
N THR A 156 4.65 3.53 13.78
CA THR A 156 4.17 2.17 13.99
C THR A 156 3.37 2.10 15.29
N GLU A 157 2.16 1.58 15.23
CA GLU A 157 1.33 1.35 16.41
C GLU A 157 1.98 0.33 17.35
N THR A 158 1.77 0.54 18.64
CA THR A 158 2.23 -0.39 19.68
C THR A 158 1.07 -1.29 20.10
N ASP A 159 1.13 -2.57 19.77
CA ASP A 159 0.17 -3.57 20.23
C ASP A 159 0.53 -4.01 21.67
N GLY A 160 0.10 -3.28 22.68
CA GLY A 160 0.18 -3.68 24.08
C GLY A 160 1.52 -4.28 24.55
N GLU A 161 1.54 -4.85 25.74
CA GLU A 161 2.72 -5.53 26.28
C GLU A 161 2.86 -6.96 25.69
N GLY A 162 4.00 -7.24 25.07
CA GLY A 162 4.35 -8.58 24.63
C GLY A 162 4.63 -9.53 25.83
N ARG A 163 4.73 -10.85 25.58
CA ARG A 163 4.96 -11.91 26.58
C ARG A 163 6.12 -11.67 27.58
N ARG A 164 6.95 -10.65 27.42
CA ARG A 164 8.05 -10.27 28.31
C ARG A 164 7.98 -8.79 28.73
N GLY A 165 6.79 -8.18 28.73
CA GLY A 165 6.62 -6.78 29.12
C GLY A 165 7.24 -5.76 28.15
N ARG A 166 7.66 -6.18 26.94
CA ARG A 166 8.16 -5.28 25.91
C ARG A 166 7.02 -4.92 24.96
N PRO A 167 6.84 -3.63 24.63
CA PRO A 167 5.85 -3.23 23.65
C PRO A 167 6.12 -3.91 22.31
N ARG A 168 5.10 -4.51 21.70
CA ARG A 168 5.16 -5.04 20.35
C ARG A 168 4.69 -3.97 19.40
N ARG A 169 5.57 -3.57 18.49
CA ARG A 169 5.21 -2.67 17.39
C ARG A 169 4.66 -3.48 16.22
N LYS A 170 3.61 -2.97 15.64
CA LYS A 170 3.01 -3.53 14.43
C LYS A 170 3.71 -2.92 13.22
N ALA A 171 4.32 -3.73 12.39
CA ALA A 171 5.00 -3.25 11.19
C ALA A 171 4.01 -2.67 10.18
N HIS A 172 4.38 -1.58 9.53
CA HIS A 172 3.84 -1.22 8.22
C HIS A 172 4.50 -2.09 7.16
N TYR A 173 3.74 -2.47 6.14
CA TYR A 173 4.27 -3.29 5.06
C TYR A 173 4.24 -2.51 3.75
N VAL A 174 5.35 -2.56 3.02
CA VAL A 174 5.49 -1.94 1.71
C VAL A 174 5.93 -2.99 0.71
N SER A 175 5.32 -2.98 -0.47
CA SER A 175 5.71 -3.85 -1.57
C SER A 175 6.77 -3.16 -2.43
N LEU A 176 7.89 -3.82 -2.61
CA LEU A 176 8.99 -3.40 -3.47
C LEU A 176 8.88 -4.13 -4.81
N HIS A 177 9.19 -3.43 -5.89
CA HIS A 177 9.29 -3.98 -7.23
C HIS A 177 10.70 -3.76 -7.78
N PHE A 178 11.33 -4.81 -8.23
CA PHE A 178 12.64 -4.81 -8.88
C PHE A 178 12.41 -5.11 -10.37
N PRO A 179 12.41 -4.10 -11.24
CA PRO A 179 12.31 -4.31 -12.68
C PRO A 179 13.43 -5.23 -13.16
N ASP A 180 13.10 -6.19 -14.01
CA ASP A 180 14.05 -7.19 -14.55
C ASP A 180 14.87 -7.94 -13.49
N GLY A 181 14.40 -7.93 -12.23
CA GLY A 181 15.09 -8.55 -11.10
C GLY A 181 16.45 -7.94 -10.78
N GLN A 182 16.69 -6.70 -11.19
CA GLN A 182 17.97 -6.01 -11.07
C GLN A 182 17.85 -4.65 -10.37
N VAL A 183 18.96 -4.17 -9.82
CA VAL A 183 19.17 -2.79 -9.36
C VAL A 183 20.56 -2.37 -9.81
N ASN A 184 20.67 -1.25 -10.51
CA ASN A 184 21.94 -0.75 -11.08
C ASN A 184 22.69 -1.82 -11.90
N GLY A 185 21.97 -2.60 -12.72
CA GLY A 185 22.53 -3.65 -13.58
C GLY A 185 22.99 -4.90 -12.83
N ARG A 186 22.75 -5.01 -11.51
CA ARG A 186 23.11 -6.18 -10.71
C ARG A 186 21.88 -6.97 -10.33
N LYS A 187 21.95 -8.30 -10.50
CA LYS A 187 20.87 -9.20 -10.09
C LYS A 187 20.65 -9.10 -8.58
N VAL A 188 19.43 -8.85 -8.18
CA VAL A 188 19.04 -8.76 -6.77
C VAL A 188 18.72 -10.16 -6.25
N THR A 189 19.39 -10.55 -5.17
CA THR A 189 19.08 -11.79 -4.46
C THR A 189 18.74 -11.44 -3.02
N LEU A 190 17.45 -11.54 -2.68
CA LEU A 190 16.94 -11.23 -1.35
C LEU A 190 16.39 -12.48 -0.68
N LYS A 191 16.56 -12.52 0.62
CA LYS A 191 15.99 -13.56 1.49
C LYS A 191 15.13 -12.92 2.57
N ALA A 192 14.20 -13.69 3.12
CA ALA A 192 13.47 -13.27 4.31
C ALA A 192 14.47 -12.93 5.44
N ARG A 193 14.20 -11.86 6.17
CA ARG A 193 15.03 -11.28 7.24
C ARG A 193 16.23 -10.46 6.79
N ASP A 194 16.48 -10.28 5.49
CA ASP A 194 17.46 -9.29 5.05
C ASP A 194 17.00 -7.90 5.48
N HIS A 195 17.94 -7.08 5.94
CA HIS A 195 17.69 -5.69 6.31
C HIS A 195 18.13 -4.78 5.16
N LEU A 196 17.21 -3.96 4.67
CA LEU A 196 17.40 -3.16 3.47
C LEU A 196 17.08 -1.69 3.74
N ARG A 197 17.81 -0.80 3.07
CA ARG A 197 17.39 0.56 2.78
C ARG A 197 17.22 0.70 1.27
N VAL A 198 16.09 1.25 0.87
CA VAL A 198 15.69 1.40 -0.54
C VAL A 198 15.45 2.86 -0.82
N LEU A 199 16.00 3.34 -1.92
CA LEU A 199 15.60 4.55 -2.62
C LEU A 199 14.85 4.13 -3.88
N GLY A 200 13.73 4.79 -4.15
CA GLY A 200 12.91 4.49 -5.32
C GLY A 200 11.79 5.49 -5.52
N ARG A 201 10.81 5.11 -6.33
CA ARG A 201 9.62 5.91 -6.63
C ARG A 201 8.34 5.10 -6.48
N LEU A 202 7.24 5.77 -6.20
CA LEU A 202 5.93 5.12 -6.20
C LEU A 202 5.44 4.90 -7.61
N SER A 203 4.90 3.72 -7.85
CA SER A 203 4.27 3.35 -9.11
C SER A 203 3.05 2.48 -8.86
N GLU A 204 2.05 2.63 -9.71
CA GLU A 204 0.89 1.77 -9.73
C GLU A 204 1.02 0.71 -10.82
N ARG A 205 0.69 -0.52 -10.43
CA ARG A 205 0.65 -1.62 -11.37
C ARG A 205 -0.76 -2.20 -11.44
N ARG A 206 -1.23 -2.35 -12.66
CA ARG A 206 -2.49 -3.06 -12.92
C ARG A 206 -2.25 -4.57 -12.88
N TYR A 207 -3.19 -5.27 -12.30
CA TYR A 207 -3.24 -6.73 -12.34
C TYR A 207 -4.69 -7.19 -12.51
N SER A 208 -4.86 -8.38 -13.03
CA SER A 208 -6.18 -9.00 -13.22
C SER A 208 -6.49 -9.90 -12.04
N GLU A 209 -7.69 -9.79 -11.48
CA GLU A 209 -8.18 -10.63 -10.40
C GLU A 209 -9.47 -11.33 -10.81
N SER A 210 -9.55 -12.64 -10.61
CA SER A 210 -10.77 -13.41 -10.90
C SER A 210 -11.76 -13.39 -9.74
N LEU A 211 -13.05 -13.53 -10.05
CA LEU A 211 -14.11 -13.67 -9.05
C LEU A 211 -13.85 -14.87 -8.14
N GLY A 212 -13.39 -15.99 -8.71
CA GLY A 212 -13.03 -17.17 -7.94
C GLY A 212 -11.94 -16.90 -6.92
N TYR A 213 -10.90 -16.13 -7.28
CA TYR A 213 -9.82 -15.75 -6.35
C TYR A 213 -10.31 -14.80 -5.26
N PHE A 214 -11.14 -13.81 -5.63
CA PHE A 214 -11.77 -12.92 -4.66
C PHE A 214 -12.57 -13.72 -3.62
N LEU A 215 -13.44 -14.61 -4.07
CA LEU A 215 -14.30 -15.43 -3.19
C LEU A 215 -13.50 -16.42 -2.34
N MET A 216 -12.44 -17.00 -2.89
CA MET A 216 -11.54 -17.88 -2.13
C MET A 216 -10.93 -17.13 -0.92
N ARG A 217 -10.44 -15.92 -1.13
CA ARG A 217 -9.86 -15.09 -0.07
C ARG A 217 -10.90 -14.64 0.97
N ALA A 218 -12.09 -14.31 0.52
CA ALA A 218 -13.19 -13.85 1.36
C ALA A 218 -13.96 -14.99 2.06
N GLY A 219 -13.58 -16.26 1.81
CA GLY A 219 -14.25 -17.43 2.39
C GLY A 219 -15.59 -17.75 1.74
N GLY A 220 -15.93 -17.15 0.61
CA GLY A 220 -17.22 -17.29 -0.08
C GLY A 220 -17.20 -18.21 -1.32
N ILE A 221 -16.12 -18.96 -1.55
CA ILE A 221 -15.98 -19.76 -2.78
C ILE A 221 -17.10 -20.81 -2.97
N GLY A 222 -17.66 -21.31 -1.87
CA GLY A 222 -18.77 -22.26 -1.90
C GLY A 222 -20.05 -21.71 -2.51
N LEU A 223 -20.24 -20.39 -2.54
CA LEU A 223 -21.41 -19.74 -3.14
C LEU A 223 -21.53 -20.00 -4.66
N LEU A 224 -20.41 -20.26 -5.32
CA LEU A 224 -20.43 -20.59 -6.76
C LEU A 224 -20.69 -22.07 -7.04
N ALA A 225 -20.67 -22.94 -6.02
CA ALA A 225 -20.82 -24.38 -6.24
C ALA A 225 -22.21 -24.75 -6.79
N GLU A 226 -23.24 -24.00 -6.40
CA GLU A 226 -24.62 -24.20 -6.80
C GLU A 226 -25.07 -23.29 -7.98
N ALA A 227 -24.18 -22.37 -8.40
CA ALA A 227 -24.49 -21.41 -9.45
C ALA A 227 -24.43 -22.08 -10.83
N PRO A 228 -25.37 -21.75 -11.75
CA PRO A 228 -25.23 -22.10 -13.14
C PRO A 228 -23.92 -21.58 -13.72
N ASN A 229 -23.21 -22.40 -14.50
CA ASN A 229 -21.93 -22.01 -15.12
C ASN A 229 -20.81 -21.59 -14.10
N SER A 230 -20.74 -22.26 -12.97
CA SER A 230 -19.82 -21.94 -11.86
C SER A 230 -18.37 -21.75 -12.33
N ASP A 231 -17.87 -22.55 -13.27
CA ASP A 231 -16.49 -22.43 -13.77
C ASP A 231 -16.29 -21.14 -14.58
N SER A 232 -17.24 -20.79 -15.45
CA SER A 232 -17.21 -19.53 -16.19
C SER A 232 -17.28 -18.32 -15.25
N LEU A 233 -18.07 -18.40 -14.19
CA LEU A 233 -18.15 -17.33 -13.17
C LEU A 233 -16.84 -17.16 -12.42
N ARG A 234 -16.15 -18.25 -12.07
CA ARG A 234 -14.84 -18.20 -11.39
C ARG A 234 -13.79 -17.47 -12.21
N GLU A 235 -13.85 -17.59 -13.54
CA GLU A 235 -12.88 -16.99 -14.47
C GLU A 235 -13.18 -15.53 -14.82
N LEU A 236 -14.32 -14.97 -14.42
CA LEU A 236 -14.63 -13.55 -14.63
C LEU A 236 -13.58 -12.68 -13.94
N ARG A 237 -12.99 -11.71 -14.68
CA ARG A 237 -11.84 -10.94 -14.22
C ARG A 237 -12.08 -9.45 -14.24
N THR A 238 -11.69 -8.77 -13.19
CA THR A 238 -11.64 -7.31 -13.12
C THR A 238 -10.20 -6.80 -13.05
N GLN A 239 -9.99 -5.58 -13.50
CA GLN A 239 -8.69 -4.89 -13.38
C GLN A 239 -8.55 -4.27 -11.99
N ARG A 240 -7.41 -4.51 -11.38
CA ARG A 240 -7.02 -3.99 -10.07
C ARG A 240 -5.75 -3.17 -10.16
N VAL A 241 -5.51 -2.40 -9.14
CA VAL A 241 -4.30 -1.58 -9.02
C VAL A 241 -3.63 -1.90 -7.70
N ALA A 242 -2.33 -2.05 -7.72
CA ALA A 242 -1.51 -2.14 -6.53
C ALA A 242 -0.37 -1.13 -6.61
N THR A 243 -0.09 -0.46 -5.50
CA THR A 243 1.00 0.51 -5.37
C THR A 243 2.26 -0.21 -4.89
N TYR A 244 3.37 0.07 -5.56
CA TYR A 244 4.70 -0.47 -5.26
C TYR A 244 5.71 0.67 -5.15
N VAL A 245 6.78 0.42 -4.41
CA VAL A 245 8.03 1.19 -4.54
C VAL A 245 8.87 0.50 -5.61
N VAL A 246 9.04 1.14 -6.75
CA VAL A 246 9.99 0.71 -7.79
C VAL A 246 11.38 1.07 -7.31
N VAL A 247 12.22 0.07 -7.13
CA VAL A 247 13.53 0.22 -6.52
C VAL A 247 14.53 0.73 -7.55
N GLU A 248 15.16 1.86 -7.24
CA GLU A 248 16.20 2.49 -8.05
C GLU A 248 17.59 2.29 -7.44
N SER A 249 17.66 2.25 -6.11
CA SER A 249 18.90 1.98 -5.39
C SER A 249 18.63 1.15 -4.13
N LEU A 250 19.59 0.31 -3.77
CA LEU A 250 19.47 -0.65 -2.68
C LEU A 250 20.76 -0.69 -1.88
N LEU A 251 20.63 -0.55 -0.55
CA LEU A 251 21.68 -0.83 0.42
C LEU A 251 21.25 -2.02 1.27
N MET A 252 22.06 -3.05 1.34
CA MET A 252 21.86 -4.18 2.24
C MET A 252 22.75 -4.02 3.47
N PHE A 253 22.16 -4.18 4.65
CA PHE A 253 22.94 -4.18 5.88
C PHE A 253 23.34 -5.63 6.19
N THR A 254 24.63 -5.90 6.10
CA THR A 254 25.21 -7.15 6.61
C THR A 254 25.14 -7.16 8.14
N LYS A 255 24.69 -8.27 8.70
CA LYS A 255 24.71 -8.49 10.16
C LYS A 255 26.13 -8.71 10.63
#